data_34a2de549ed155ccf3a380000b32c4ed
#
_entry.id   34a2de549ed155ccf3a380000b32c4ed
#
_cell.length_a   1.000
_cell.length_b   1.000
_cell.length_c   1.000
_cell.angle_alpha   90.00
_cell.angle_beta   90.00
_cell.angle_gamma   90.00
#
_symmetry.space_group_name_H-M   'P 1'
#
loop_
_entity.id
_entity.type
_entity.pdbx_description
1 polymer ?
#
loop_
_entity_poly.entity_id
_entity_poly.type
_entity_poly.pdbx_seq_one_letter_code
_entity_poly.pdbx_strand_id
1 'polypeptide(L)'
;MYPHREPPLEGLDLFFFFDKLGLLTYINRGIYPVQKRLGFTLIELLVVVLIIGILAAVAVPQYTLSVEKARASEAVSLLRSLMDAQKVYYLANGQYVENFDDLDVGLSGVTGKNFYTKNFRFTIHQAGTSASFHFDCQRLNNDYQINGWLSPGAPLYDKIMCNPKTENGEKLCRSYGPKDPTLSNLYYPMY
;
A
#
# COMPACT_ATOMS: atom_id res chain seq x y z
N MET A 1 -8.38 -21.67 11.94
CA MET A 1 -7.35 -20.92 11.22
C MET A 1 -7.60 -19.43 11.46
N TYR A 2 -6.87 -18.82 12.39
CA TYR A 2 -7.16 -17.46 12.88
C TYR A 2 -6.50 -16.42 11.96
N PRO A 3 -7.21 -15.38 11.52
CA PRO A 3 -6.59 -14.26 10.85
C PRO A 3 -5.83 -13.41 11.89
N HIS A 4 -4.51 -13.31 11.76
CA HIS A 4 -3.72 -12.32 12.47
C HIS A 4 -4.16 -10.92 12.00
N ARG A 5 -4.95 -10.28 12.83
CA ARG A 5 -5.26 -8.85 12.73
C ARG A 5 -4.06 -8.12 13.31
N GLU A 6 -3.14 -7.66 12.46
CA GLU A 6 -2.15 -6.67 12.90
C GLU A 6 -2.88 -5.39 13.31
N PRO A 7 -2.51 -4.77 14.45
CA PRO A 7 -3.13 -3.52 14.87
C PRO A 7 -2.78 -2.40 13.88
N PRO A 8 -3.66 -1.40 13.72
CA PRO A 8 -3.39 -0.24 12.90
C PRO A 8 -2.13 0.45 13.42
N LEU A 9 -1.24 0.86 12.51
CA LEU A 9 -0.09 1.72 12.80
C LEU A 9 -0.59 3.16 13.07
N GLU A 10 -1.49 3.29 14.04
CA GLU A 10 -1.84 4.57 14.64
C GLU A 10 -0.85 4.83 15.78
N GLY A 11 -0.03 5.82 15.57
CA GLY A 11 0.94 6.29 16.53
C GLY A 11 2.27 5.56 16.39
N LEU A 12 3.19 6.12 15.62
CA LEU A 12 4.59 5.93 15.90
C LEU A 12 4.80 6.47 17.31
N ASP A 13 4.78 5.56 18.29
CA ASP A 13 5.14 5.91 19.65
C ASP A 13 6.56 6.49 19.62
N LEU A 14 6.62 7.79 19.73
CA LEU A 14 7.88 8.54 19.89
C LEU A 14 8.68 7.99 21.08
N PHE A 15 8.03 7.24 21.98
CA PHE A 15 8.60 6.55 23.12
C PHE A 15 9.57 5.41 22.73
N PHE A 16 9.31 4.67 21.63
CA PHE A 16 10.20 3.60 21.19
C PHE A 16 11.53 4.09 20.61
N PHE A 17 11.59 5.33 20.15
CA PHE A 17 12.83 5.90 19.64
C PHE A 17 13.81 6.29 20.76
N PHE A 18 13.31 6.60 21.96
CA PHE A 18 14.13 6.97 23.11
C PHE A 18 14.77 5.75 23.82
N ASP A 19 14.16 4.57 23.72
CA ASP A 19 14.66 3.35 24.36
C ASP A 19 15.93 2.79 23.65
N LYS A 20 16.07 3.02 22.34
CA LYS A 20 17.27 2.60 21.59
C LYS A 20 18.47 3.52 21.75
N LEU A 21 18.36 4.67 22.37
CA LEU A 21 19.47 5.59 22.62
C LEU A 21 20.27 5.27 23.89
N GLY A 22 19.95 4.17 24.59
CA GLY A 22 20.82 3.60 25.61
C GLY A 22 21.02 4.48 26.86
N LEU A 23 20.05 5.27 27.26
CA LEU A 23 20.13 6.22 28.41
C LEU A 23 19.70 5.63 29.76
N LEU A 24 19.61 4.29 29.87
CA LEU A 24 19.45 3.62 31.16
C LEU A 24 20.84 3.24 31.72
N THR A 25 21.37 4.11 32.55
CA THR A 25 22.61 3.85 33.30
C THR A 25 22.39 2.84 34.42
N TYR A 26 22.96 1.65 34.25
CA TYR A 26 23.13 0.66 35.33
C TYR A 26 24.06 1.21 36.38
N ILE A 27 23.55 1.43 37.61
CA ILE A 27 24.36 1.88 38.76
C ILE A 27 25.09 0.68 39.36
N ASN A 28 26.33 0.45 38.94
CA ASN A 28 27.20 -0.49 39.62
C ASN A 28 28.17 0.29 40.52
N ARG A 29 28.13 0.03 41.84
CA ARG A 29 29.03 0.61 42.85
C ARG A 29 30.43 0.01 42.74
N GLY A 30 31.28 0.62 41.93
CA GLY A 30 32.71 0.43 41.97
C GLY A 30 33.38 1.79 42.12
N ILE A 31 34.32 1.93 43.06
CA ILE A 31 35.08 3.15 43.30
C ILE A 31 36.08 3.32 42.14
N TYR A 32 35.68 4.09 41.12
CA TYR A 32 36.53 4.48 40.00
C TYR A 32 36.73 6.00 40.02
N PRO A 33 37.88 6.52 39.53
CA PRO A 33 38.16 7.94 39.52
C PRO A 33 37.06 8.67 38.72
N VAL A 34 36.51 9.70 39.34
CA VAL A 34 35.43 10.54 38.71
C VAL A 34 36.01 11.24 37.49
N GLN A 35 35.87 10.64 36.33
CA GLN A 35 36.02 11.38 35.08
C GLN A 35 34.90 12.45 35.06
N LYS A 36 35.30 13.71 34.90
CA LYS A 36 34.36 14.83 34.68
C LYS A 36 33.58 14.50 33.42
N ARG A 37 32.41 13.89 33.58
CA ARG A 37 31.42 13.77 32.47
C ARG A 37 30.87 15.16 32.22
N LEU A 38 31.18 15.72 31.08
CA LEU A 38 30.52 16.92 30.60
C LEU A 38 29.01 16.59 30.47
N GLY A 39 28.23 17.07 31.40
CA GLY A 39 26.79 16.89 31.38
C GLY A 39 26.17 17.76 30.27
N PHE A 40 25.22 17.21 29.51
CA PHE A 40 24.41 17.99 28.59
C PHE A 40 23.58 19.03 29.33
N THR A 41 23.48 20.21 28.78
CA THR A 41 22.62 21.26 29.33
C THR A 41 21.17 21.00 28.89
N LEU A 42 20.19 21.39 29.72
CA LEU A 42 18.77 21.28 29.37
C LEU A 42 18.43 22.02 28.07
N ILE A 43 19.08 23.14 27.79
CA ILE A 43 18.85 23.91 26.58
C ILE A 43 19.34 23.20 25.32
N GLU A 44 20.49 22.51 25.39
CA GLU A 44 21.01 21.72 24.26
C GLU A 44 20.04 20.61 23.90
N LEU A 45 19.47 19.91 24.90
CA LEU A 45 18.48 18.88 24.64
C LEU A 45 17.18 19.46 24.05
N LEU A 46 16.72 20.59 24.60
CA LEU A 46 15.48 21.24 24.14
C LEU A 46 15.56 21.71 22.70
N VAL A 47 16.69 22.31 22.30
CA VAL A 47 16.90 22.78 20.93
C VAL A 47 16.93 21.59 19.95
N VAL A 48 17.57 20.50 20.30
CA VAL A 48 17.64 19.29 19.44
C VAL A 48 16.25 18.70 19.23
N VAL A 49 15.47 18.51 20.29
CA VAL A 49 14.11 17.93 20.14
C VAL A 49 13.17 18.87 19.37
N LEU A 50 13.33 20.19 19.50
CA LEU A 50 12.58 21.16 18.70
C LEU A 50 12.88 21.01 17.22
N ILE A 51 14.17 20.93 16.85
CA ILE A 51 14.58 20.77 15.44
C ILE A 51 14.04 19.44 14.87
N ILE A 52 14.22 18.33 15.61
CA ILE A 52 13.72 17.02 15.19
C ILE A 52 12.18 17.07 15.03
N GLY A 53 11.47 17.71 15.95
CA GLY A 53 10.01 17.86 15.88
C GLY A 53 9.54 18.56 14.61
N ILE A 54 10.20 19.67 14.23
CA ILE A 54 9.87 20.41 13.01
C ILE A 54 10.17 19.56 11.76
N LEU A 55 11.32 18.90 11.70
CA LEU A 55 11.69 18.05 10.57
C LEU A 55 10.75 16.85 10.44
N ALA A 56 10.42 16.20 11.54
CA ALA A 56 9.50 15.06 11.56
C ALA A 56 8.09 15.43 11.10
N ALA A 57 7.60 16.61 11.46
CA ALA A 57 6.27 17.08 11.06
C ALA A 57 6.09 17.14 9.53
N VAL A 58 7.16 17.40 8.79
CA VAL A 58 7.16 17.43 7.31
C VAL A 58 7.51 16.07 6.71
N ALA A 59 8.46 15.36 7.30
CA ALA A 59 8.99 14.11 6.73
C ALA A 59 8.01 12.93 6.85
N VAL A 60 7.32 12.78 7.98
CA VAL A 60 6.43 11.63 8.25
C VAL A 60 5.30 11.51 7.23
N PRO A 61 4.51 12.56 6.90
CA PRO A 61 3.43 12.42 5.93
C PRO A 61 3.93 12.07 4.52
N GLN A 62 5.10 12.57 4.11
CA GLN A 62 5.69 12.24 2.82
C GLN A 62 6.21 10.80 2.77
N TYR A 63 6.79 10.34 3.87
CA TYR A 63 7.27 8.96 3.99
C TYR A 63 6.11 7.96 3.87
N THR A 64 5.01 8.18 4.59
CA THR A 64 3.83 7.30 4.54
C THR A 64 3.24 7.21 3.13
N LEU A 65 3.14 8.33 2.41
CA LEU A 65 2.69 8.35 1.03
C LEU A 65 3.63 7.57 0.11
N SER A 66 4.94 7.71 0.29
CA SER A 66 5.95 7.00 -0.51
C SER A 66 5.89 5.49 -0.29
N VAL A 67 5.68 5.04 0.95
CA VAL A 67 5.48 3.62 1.28
C VAL A 67 4.20 3.07 0.64
N GLU A 68 3.09 3.82 0.70
CA GLU A 68 1.84 3.38 0.03
C GLU A 68 1.98 3.36 -1.50
N LYS A 69 2.73 4.27 -2.09
CA LYS A 69 3.06 4.21 -3.53
C LYS A 69 3.85 2.95 -3.89
N ALA A 70 4.83 2.57 -3.09
CA ALA A 70 5.60 1.35 -3.31
C ALA A 70 4.70 0.11 -3.25
N ARG A 71 3.79 0.03 -2.26
CA ARG A 71 2.80 -1.05 -2.17
C ARG A 71 1.86 -1.07 -3.38
N ALA A 72 1.34 0.08 -3.78
CA ALA A 72 0.48 0.19 -4.94
C ALA A 72 1.19 -0.23 -6.25
N SER A 73 2.48 0.06 -6.40
CA SER A 73 3.28 -0.37 -7.55
C SER A 73 3.43 -1.89 -7.60
N GLU A 74 3.63 -2.56 -6.45
CA GLU A 74 3.61 -4.03 -6.36
C GLU A 74 2.27 -4.59 -6.82
N ALA A 75 1.17 -4.03 -6.34
CA ALA A 75 -0.17 -4.45 -6.73
C ALA A 75 -0.45 -4.24 -8.22
N VAL A 76 -0.01 -3.12 -8.80
CA VAL A 76 -0.14 -2.83 -10.24
C VAL A 76 0.66 -3.83 -11.08
N SER A 77 1.89 -4.18 -10.67
CA SER A 77 2.72 -5.17 -11.36
C SER A 77 2.04 -6.54 -11.40
N LEU A 78 1.51 -6.99 -10.26
CA LEU A 78 0.78 -8.25 -10.18
C LEU A 78 -0.52 -8.20 -11.00
N LEU A 79 -1.24 -7.09 -10.94
CA LEU A 79 -2.48 -6.89 -11.70
C LEU A 79 -2.23 -6.96 -13.21
N ARG A 80 -1.12 -6.38 -13.72
CA ARG A 80 -0.72 -6.52 -15.14
C ARG A 80 -0.46 -7.97 -15.51
N SER A 81 0.28 -8.71 -14.69
CA SER A 81 0.53 -10.14 -14.94
C SER A 81 -0.76 -10.94 -15.02
N LEU A 82 -1.73 -10.65 -14.15
CA LEU A 82 -3.06 -11.26 -14.18
C LEU A 82 -3.84 -10.89 -15.44
N MET A 83 -3.79 -9.61 -15.85
CA MET A 83 -4.43 -9.13 -17.07
C MET A 83 -3.85 -9.81 -18.31
N ASP A 84 -2.53 -9.97 -18.36
CA ASP A 84 -1.86 -10.60 -19.51
C ASP A 84 -2.15 -12.12 -19.57
N ALA A 85 -2.13 -12.81 -18.43
CA ALA A 85 -2.54 -14.22 -18.37
C ALA A 85 -4.01 -14.41 -18.81
N GLN A 86 -4.87 -13.48 -18.41
CA GLN A 86 -6.28 -13.48 -18.81
C GLN A 86 -6.47 -13.25 -20.32
N LYS A 87 -5.66 -12.38 -20.94
CA LYS A 87 -5.67 -12.17 -22.40
C LYS A 87 -5.27 -13.47 -23.14
N VAL A 88 -4.23 -14.16 -22.64
CA VAL A 88 -3.79 -15.46 -23.21
C VAL A 88 -4.90 -16.49 -23.07
N TYR A 89 -5.52 -16.60 -21.91
CA TYR A 89 -6.64 -17.52 -21.69
C TYR A 89 -7.82 -17.22 -22.62
N TYR A 90 -8.17 -15.95 -22.79
CA TYR A 90 -9.25 -15.51 -23.69
C TYR A 90 -8.96 -15.86 -25.17
N LEU A 91 -7.72 -15.68 -25.61
CA LEU A 91 -7.31 -16.05 -26.98
C LEU A 91 -7.42 -17.55 -27.23
N ALA A 92 -7.17 -18.37 -26.22
CA ALA A 92 -7.24 -19.83 -26.33
C ALA A 92 -8.67 -20.37 -26.22
N ASN A 93 -9.52 -19.78 -25.39
CA ASN A 93 -10.81 -20.34 -25.00
C ASN A 93 -12.02 -19.52 -25.47
N GLY A 94 -11.82 -18.30 -26.00
CA GLY A 94 -12.89 -17.40 -26.44
C GLY A 94 -13.73 -16.79 -25.31
N GLN A 95 -13.36 -17.02 -24.07
CA GLN A 95 -14.05 -16.53 -22.87
C GLN A 95 -13.08 -16.15 -21.78
N TYR A 96 -13.51 -15.28 -20.87
CA TYR A 96 -12.74 -14.93 -19.68
C TYR A 96 -12.89 -15.98 -18.58
N VAL A 97 -11.82 -16.19 -17.82
CA VAL A 97 -11.82 -17.11 -16.69
C VAL A 97 -12.66 -16.53 -15.54
N GLU A 98 -13.31 -17.42 -14.79
CA GLU A 98 -14.10 -17.03 -13.63
C GLU A 98 -13.35 -17.15 -12.29
N ASN A 99 -12.33 -18.00 -12.26
CA ASN A 99 -11.57 -18.30 -11.06
C ASN A 99 -10.07 -18.13 -11.31
N PHE A 100 -9.34 -17.66 -10.32
CA PHE A 100 -7.87 -17.52 -10.41
C PHE A 100 -7.15 -18.87 -10.58
N ASP A 101 -7.76 -19.96 -10.10
CA ASP A 101 -7.21 -21.31 -10.22
C ASP A 101 -7.03 -21.76 -11.67
N ASP A 102 -7.82 -21.19 -12.59
CA ASP A 102 -7.79 -21.51 -14.02
C ASP A 102 -6.75 -20.68 -14.79
N LEU A 103 -6.13 -19.68 -14.14
CA LEU A 103 -5.05 -18.88 -14.73
C LEU A 103 -3.70 -19.55 -14.47
N ASP A 104 -2.89 -19.68 -15.52
CA ASP A 104 -1.51 -20.17 -15.43
C ASP A 104 -0.58 -19.07 -14.87
N VAL A 105 -0.82 -18.67 -13.65
CA VAL A 105 0.00 -17.73 -12.86
C VAL A 105 0.29 -18.42 -11.54
N GLY A 106 1.56 -18.64 -11.23
CA GLY A 106 2.00 -19.35 -10.02
C GLY A 106 1.59 -18.65 -8.71
N LEU A 107 0.26 -18.49 -8.51
CA LEU A 107 -0.33 -17.87 -7.32
C LEU A 107 -0.45 -18.88 -6.20
N SER A 108 -0.08 -18.48 -4.98
CA SER A 108 -0.31 -19.26 -3.76
C SER A 108 -1.44 -18.65 -2.94
N GLY A 109 -2.28 -19.49 -2.32
CA GLY A 109 -3.39 -19.03 -1.47
C GLY A 109 -4.61 -18.52 -2.23
N VAL A 110 -4.81 -19.03 -3.44
CA VAL A 110 -5.99 -18.75 -4.27
C VAL A 110 -7.23 -19.45 -3.70
N THR A 111 -8.37 -18.80 -3.82
CA THR A 111 -9.67 -19.40 -3.48
C THR A 111 -10.72 -18.89 -4.46
N GLY A 112 -10.90 -19.60 -5.58
CA GLY A 112 -11.88 -19.27 -6.62
C GLY A 112 -11.70 -17.86 -7.17
N LYS A 113 -12.70 -16.98 -6.97
CA LYS A 113 -12.70 -15.59 -7.47
C LYS A 113 -11.85 -14.60 -6.65
N ASN A 114 -11.24 -15.05 -5.56
CA ASN A 114 -10.47 -14.18 -4.65
C ASN A 114 -9.06 -14.69 -4.46
N PHE A 115 -8.13 -13.75 -4.41
CA PHE A 115 -6.74 -13.99 -4.10
C PHE A 115 -6.24 -12.91 -3.14
N TYR A 116 -5.41 -13.28 -2.16
CA TYR A 116 -4.94 -12.37 -1.12
C TYR A 116 -3.42 -12.28 -1.10
N THR A 117 -2.91 -11.07 -1.06
CA THR A 117 -1.52 -10.78 -0.69
C THR A 117 -1.48 -10.22 0.73
N LYS A 118 -0.30 -9.93 1.24
CA LYS A 118 -0.14 -9.26 2.55
C LYS A 118 -0.92 -7.94 2.66
N ASN A 119 -1.04 -7.20 1.55
CA ASN A 119 -1.54 -5.83 1.54
C ASN A 119 -2.85 -5.65 0.78
N PHE A 120 -3.20 -6.59 -0.10
CA PHE A 120 -4.30 -6.44 -1.05
C PHE A 120 -5.14 -7.69 -1.17
N ARG A 121 -6.41 -7.48 -1.50
CA ARG A 121 -7.32 -8.51 -1.99
C ARG A 121 -7.56 -8.28 -3.48
N PHE A 122 -7.34 -9.30 -4.29
CA PHE A 122 -7.69 -9.33 -5.70
C PHE A 122 -8.98 -10.10 -5.89
N THR A 123 -9.86 -9.61 -6.74
CA THR A 123 -11.16 -10.23 -7.05
C THR A 123 -11.41 -10.18 -8.55
N ILE A 124 -11.89 -11.27 -9.12
CA ILE A 124 -12.37 -11.31 -10.50
C ILE A 124 -13.82 -10.83 -10.53
N HIS A 125 -14.08 -9.80 -11.31
CA HIS A 125 -15.43 -9.35 -11.61
C HIS A 125 -15.75 -9.59 -13.07
N GLN A 126 -16.79 -10.41 -13.29
CA GLN A 126 -17.40 -10.62 -14.58
C GLN A 126 -18.86 -10.16 -14.48
N ALA A 127 -19.20 -9.11 -15.17
CA ALA A 127 -20.57 -8.61 -15.21
C ALA A 127 -21.23 -9.07 -16.52
N GLY A 128 -22.08 -10.09 -16.41
CA GLY A 128 -22.94 -10.54 -17.50
C GLY A 128 -22.22 -11.04 -18.76
N THR A 129 -22.98 -11.15 -19.84
CA THR A 129 -22.48 -11.56 -21.16
C THR A 129 -21.46 -10.57 -21.71
N SER A 130 -20.19 -10.80 -21.44
CA SER A 130 -18.98 -10.29 -22.12
C SER A 130 -18.64 -8.80 -22.12
N ALA A 131 -19.43 -7.89 -21.57
CA ALA A 131 -19.16 -6.47 -21.78
C ALA A 131 -18.26 -5.79 -20.74
N SER A 132 -18.02 -6.38 -19.56
CA SER A 132 -17.20 -5.71 -18.53
C SER A 132 -16.45 -6.69 -17.63
N PHE A 133 -15.42 -7.31 -18.18
CA PHE A 133 -14.47 -8.08 -17.36
C PHE A 133 -13.43 -7.13 -16.75
N HIS A 134 -13.22 -7.21 -15.44
CA HIS A 134 -12.18 -6.48 -14.76
C HIS A 134 -11.70 -7.20 -13.52
N PHE A 135 -10.46 -6.90 -13.14
CA PHE A 135 -9.91 -7.27 -11.85
C PHE A 135 -10.04 -6.09 -10.88
N ASP A 136 -10.48 -6.37 -9.67
CA ASP A 136 -10.42 -5.46 -8.55
C ASP A 136 -9.26 -5.83 -7.64
N CYS A 137 -8.41 -4.87 -7.34
CA CYS A 137 -7.34 -4.99 -6.35
C CYS A 137 -7.61 -4.00 -5.22
N GLN A 138 -8.21 -4.48 -4.14
CA GLN A 138 -8.58 -3.64 -3.00
C GLN A 138 -7.51 -3.65 -1.93
N ARG A 139 -7.10 -2.46 -1.48
CA ARG A 139 -6.24 -2.30 -0.30
C ARG A 139 -6.96 -2.83 0.95
N LEU A 140 -6.29 -3.64 1.79
CA LEU A 140 -6.95 -4.29 2.94
C LEU A 140 -7.47 -3.30 4.01
N ASN A 141 -6.88 -2.11 4.11
CA ASN A 141 -7.39 -1.04 4.96
C ASN A 141 -8.55 -0.24 4.33
N ASN A 142 -8.97 -0.62 3.12
CA ASN A 142 -10.06 -0.01 2.36
C ASN A 142 -9.85 1.46 1.95
N ASP A 143 -8.60 1.94 1.88
CA ASP A 143 -8.32 3.33 1.49
C ASP A 143 -8.55 3.57 0.00
N TYR A 144 -8.20 2.60 -0.84
CA TYR A 144 -8.34 2.69 -2.29
C TYR A 144 -8.48 1.31 -2.94
N GLN A 145 -8.89 1.32 -4.19
CA GLN A 145 -9.03 0.16 -5.05
C GLN A 145 -8.34 0.44 -6.38
N ILE A 146 -7.64 -0.54 -6.93
CA ILE A 146 -7.01 -0.50 -8.24
C ILE A 146 -7.77 -1.45 -9.13
N ASN A 147 -8.28 -0.96 -10.27
CA ASN A 147 -9.08 -1.73 -11.21
C ASN A 147 -8.30 -1.92 -12.52
N GLY A 148 -8.24 -3.16 -13.01
CA GLY A 148 -7.68 -3.50 -14.32
C GLY A 148 -8.76 -3.98 -15.26
N TRP A 149 -9.02 -3.26 -16.35
CA TRP A 149 -10.12 -3.49 -17.27
C TRP A 149 -9.66 -4.21 -18.54
N LEU A 150 -10.40 -5.26 -18.95
CA LEU A 150 -10.08 -6.09 -20.11
C LEU A 150 -11.24 -6.22 -21.12
N SER A 151 -12.31 -5.48 -20.97
CA SER A 151 -13.46 -5.58 -21.89
C SER A 151 -13.17 -4.93 -23.24
N PRO A 152 -13.07 -5.69 -24.35
CA PRO A 152 -12.86 -5.12 -25.68
C PRO A 152 -13.98 -4.13 -26.05
N GLY A 153 -13.60 -2.98 -26.59
CA GLY A 153 -14.53 -1.92 -26.99
C GLY A 153 -14.98 -1.01 -25.85
N ALA A 154 -14.62 -1.30 -24.59
CA ALA A 154 -14.84 -0.37 -23.49
C ALA A 154 -13.80 0.76 -23.48
N PRO A 155 -14.17 1.98 -23.06
CA PRO A 155 -13.22 3.12 -22.96
C PRO A 155 -12.02 2.85 -22.06
N LEU A 156 -12.15 1.87 -21.17
CA LEU A 156 -11.14 1.48 -20.17
C LEU A 156 -10.34 0.25 -20.58
N TYR A 157 -10.50 -0.27 -21.81
CA TYR A 157 -9.79 -1.47 -22.23
C TYR A 157 -8.28 -1.33 -22.01
N ASP A 158 -7.69 -2.34 -21.36
CA ASP A 158 -6.26 -2.43 -21.03
C ASP A 158 -5.73 -1.30 -20.15
N LYS A 159 -6.61 -0.62 -19.42
CA LYS A 159 -6.23 0.44 -18.48
C LYS A 159 -6.26 -0.04 -17.04
N ILE A 160 -5.34 0.49 -16.25
CA ILE A 160 -5.32 0.35 -14.80
C ILE A 160 -5.68 1.69 -14.17
N MET A 161 -6.64 1.67 -13.26
CA MET A 161 -7.24 2.86 -12.69
C MET A 161 -7.25 2.77 -11.17
N CYS A 162 -6.96 3.89 -10.50
CA CYS A 162 -7.08 4.04 -9.05
C CYS A 162 -8.43 4.66 -8.69
N ASN A 163 -9.16 4.00 -7.79
CA ASN A 163 -10.43 4.44 -7.25
C ASN A 163 -10.28 4.71 -5.74
N PRO A 164 -10.24 5.97 -5.29
CA PRO A 164 -10.10 6.27 -3.88
C PRO A 164 -11.40 5.97 -3.11
N LYS A 165 -11.25 5.49 -1.88
CA LYS A 165 -12.36 5.23 -0.96
C LYS A 165 -12.33 6.13 0.28
N THR A 166 -11.15 6.67 0.59
CA THR A 166 -10.92 7.60 1.70
C THR A 166 -10.09 8.80 1.24
N GLU A 167 -9.94 9.81 2.10
CA GLU A 167 -9.07 10.95 1.84
C GLU A 167 -7.59 10.55 1.63
N ASN A 168 -7.12 9.56 2.37
CA ASN A 168 -5.77 9.03 2.20
C ASN A 168 -5.61 8.33 0.84
N GLY A 169 -6.60 7.55 0.43
CA GLY A 169 -6.67 6.97 -0.90
C GLY A 169 -6.71 8.03 -2.01
N GLU A 170 -7.44 9.13 -1.80
CA GLU A 170 -7.48 10.27 -2.74
C GLU A 170 -6.10 10.91 -2.92
N LYS A 171 -5.35 11.12 -1.82
CA LYS A 171 -3.97 11.64 -1.88
C LYS A 171 -3.05 10.72 -2.67
N LEU A 172 -3.19 9.40 -2.48
CA LEU A 172 -2.43 8.41 -3.23
C LEU A 172 -2.81 8.44 -4.72
N CYS A 173 -4.09 8.27 -5.07
CA CYS A 173 -4.54 8.20 -6.45
C CYS A 173 -4.17 9.47 -7.22
N ARG A 174 -4.39 10.65 -6.64
CA ARG A 174 -4.01 11.95 -7.22
C ARG A 174 -2.53 12.06 -7.53
N SER A 175 -1.68 11.35 -6.81
CA SER A 175 -0.23 11.37 -7.01
C SER A 175 0.24 10.66 -8.29
N TYR A 176 -0.64 9.94 -8.97
CA TYR A 176 -0.39 9.32 -10.28
C TYR A 176 -0.81 10.21 -11.46
N GLY A 177 -1.70 11.17 -11.24
CA GLY A 177 -2.16 12.08 -12.28
C GLY A 177 -3.51 12.71 -11.93
N PRO A 178 -4.06 13.53 -12.83
CA PRO A 178 -5.40 14.07 -12.68
C PRO A 178 -6.47 12.99 -12.89
N LYS A 179 -7.67 13.24 -12.38
CA LYS A 179 -8.85 12.41 -12.67
C LYS A 179 -9.13 12.39 -14.18
N ASP A 180 -9.53 11.22 -14.67
CA ASP A 180 -9.95 11.09 -16.07
C ASP A 180 -11.35 11.71 -16.24
N PRO A 181 -11.50 12.81 -17.00
CA PRO A 181 -12.78 13.48 -17.17
C PRO A 181 -13.80 12.64 -17.95
N THR A 182 -13.34 11.64 -18.71
CA THR A 182 -14.22 10.76 -19.51
C THR A 182 -14.89 9.68 -18.67
N LEU A 183 -14.43 9.47 -17.41
CA LEU A 183 -14.81 8.38 -16.53
C LEU A 183 -15.50 8.86 -15.24
N SER A 184 -16.49 9.72 -15.38
CA SER A 184 -17.30 10.20 -14.24
C SER A 184 -16.50 10.89 -13.13
N ASN A 185 -15.28 11.34 -13.39
CA ASN A 185 -14.37 11.94 -12.41
C ASN A 185 -14.11 11.09 -11.14
N LEU A 186 -14.26 9.77 -11.24
CA LEU A 186 -14.08 8.86 -10.11
C LEU A 186 -12.72 8.18 -10.11
N TYR A 187 -12.06 8.09 -11.27
CA TYR A 187 -10.86 7.29 -11.47
C TYR A 187 -9.65 8.12 -11.85
N TYR A 188 -8.49 7.69 -11.35
CA TYR A 188 -7.18 8.22 -11.71
C TYR A 188 -6.44 7.18 -12.55
N PRO A 189 -5.93 7.52 -13.74
CA PRO A 189 -5.12 6.59 -14.53
C PRO A 189 -3.81 6.28 -13.83
N MET A 190 -3.40 5.01 -13.85
CA MET A 190 -2.15 4.53 -13.23
C MET A 190 -1.15 4.01 -14.27
N TYR A 191 -1.27 4.34 -15.55
CA TYR A 191 -0.47 3.86 -16.69
C TYR A 191 -1.19 2.85 -17.59
#